data_3845ead57791573c87dff9d0f4dd84b6
#
_entry.id   3845ead57791573c87dff9d0f4dd84b6
#
_cell.length_a   1.000
_cell.length_b   1.000
_cell.length_c   1.000
_cell.angle_alpha   90.00
_cell.angle_beta   90.00
_cell.angle_gamma   90.00
#
_symmetry.space_group_name_H-M   'P 1'
#
loop_
_entity.id
_entity.type
_entity.pdbx_description
1 polymer ?
#
loop_
_entity_poly.entity_id
_entity_poly.type
_entity_poly.pdbx_seq_one_letter_code
_entity_poly.pdbx_strand_id
1 'polypeptide(L)'
;MSDIATALKDAETKMNKAVEVAKDDFSAIRTGRAHPSLFNKIMVDYYGTYTSLSQLASIQVPEARMALISPFDKGAMASIEKAIRESDLGVNPGNDGSVIRVNFPQLTEERRKEFIKVVKSKAEDSKISMRNIRRAAKEAMEKMEKDGDIGKDDLARGEKELEKITAEHVAKIDELLKHKEVELLEV
;
A
#
# COMPACT_ATOMS: atom_id res chain seq x y z
N MET A 1 -12.98 30.79 6.38
CA MET A 1 -13.80 30.63 5.15
C MET A 1 -13.22 29.51 4.34
N SER A 2 -14.01 28.48 4.10
CA SER A 2 -13.61 27.42 3.17
C SER A 2 -13.75 28.00 1.76
N ASP A 3 -12.67 28.00 0.99
CA ASP A 3 -12.68 28.40 -0.41
C ASP A 3 -12.40 27.18 -1.32
N ILE A 4 -12.60 27.35 -2.61
CA ILE A 4 -12.34 26.30 -3.60
C ILE A 4 -10.90 25.80 -3.50
N ALA A 5 -9.92 26.68 -3.31
CA ALA A 5 -8.52 26.32 -3.20
C ALA A 5 -8.27 25.39 -2.02
N THR A 6 -8.91 25.64 -0.89
CA THR A 6 -8.85 24.78 0.30
C THR A 6 -9.49 23.40 0.02
N ALA A 7 -10.65 23.36 -0.63
CA ALA A 7 -11.33 22.10 -0.98
C ALA A 7 -10.50 21.26 -1.95
N LEU A 8 -9.89 21.87 -2.97
CA LEU A 8 -9.00 21.20 -3.92
C LEU A 8 -7.73 20.68 -3.26
N LYS A 9 -7.10 21.48 -2.41
CA LYS A 9 -5.90 21.08 -1.65
C LYS A 9 -6.17 19.90 -0.70
N ASP A 10 -7.33 19.93 -0.04
CA ASP A 10 -7.78 18.85 0.84
C ASP A 10 -8.00 17.55 0.06
N ALA A 11 -8.66 17.65 -1.09
CA ALA A 11 -8.86 16.52 -1.99
C ALA A 11 -7.52 15.95 -2.49
N GLU A 12 -6.62 16.79 -2.95
CA GLU A 12 -5.29 16.38 -3.42
C GLU A 12 -4.48 15.69 -2.31
N THR A 13 -4.51 16.24 -1.09
CA THR A 13 -3.84 15.64 0.07
C THR A 13 -4.39 14.24 0.37
N LYS A 14 -5.71 14.07 0.34
CA LYS A 14 -6.35 12.77 0.54
C LYS A 14 -6.04 11.79 -0.58
N MET A 15 -6.01 12.26 -1.84
CA MET A 15 -5.66 11.44 -3.00
C MET A 15 -4.18 11.00 -2.96
N ASN A 16 -3.27 11.89 -2.58
CA ASN A 16 -1.86 11.54 -2.37
C ASN A 16 -1.72 10.44 -1.30
N LYS A 17 -2.43 10.58 -0.19
CA LYS A 17 -2.42 9.56 0.87
C LYS A 17 -2.98 8.22 0.37
N ALA A 18 -4.02 8.23 -0.44
CA ALA A 18 -4.56 7.00 -1.04
C ALA A 18 -3.58 6.34 -2.01
N VAL A 19 -2.80 7.11 -2.77
CA VAL A 19 -1.71 6.59 -3.62
C VAL A 19 -0.61 5.94 -2.77
N GLU A 20 -0.20 6.57 -1.67
CA GLU A 20 0.81 5.99 -0.76
C GLU A 20 0.32 4.68 -0.13
N VAL A 21 -0.95 4.61 0.29
CA VAL A 21 -1.54 3.37 0.79
C VAL A 21 -1.53 2.28 -0.29
N ALA A 22 -1.90 2.60 -1.53
CA ALA A 22 -1.84 1.65 -2.64
C ALA A 22 -0.41 1.17 -2.91
N LYS A 23 0.57 2.06 -2.87
CA LYS A 23 1.98 1.73 -3.02
C LYS A 23 2.46 0.77 -1.94
N ASP A 24 2.10 1.02 -0.69
CA ASP A 24 2.42 0.14 0.43
C ASP A 24 1.73 -1.23 0.29
N ASP A 25 0.47 -1.24 -0.12
CA ASP A 25 -0.30 -2.47 -0.36
C ASP A 25 0.33 -3.33 -1.46
N PHE A 26 0.76 -2.71 -2.56
CA PHE A 26 1.40 -3.41 -3.66
C PHE A 26 2.81 -3.89 -3.30
N SER A 27 3.56 -3.11 -2.54
CA SER A 27 4.91 -3.49 -2.11
C SER A 27 4.93 -4.70 -1.18
N ALA A 28 3.84 -4.91 -0.41
CA ALA A 28 3.67 -6.06 0.46
C ALA A 28 3.28 -7.35 -0.29
N ILE A 29 2.91 -7.26 -1.57
CA ILE A 29 2.60 -8.44 -2.38
C ILE A 29 3.88 -9.06 -2.90
N ARG A 30 4.08 -10.33 -2.57
CA ARG A 30 5.24 -11.12 -2.94
C ARG A 30 5.38 -11.27 -4.45
N THR A 31 6.62 -11.06 -4.92
CA THR A 31 7.07 -11.42 -6.27
C THR A 31 7.99 -12.65 -6.23
N GLY A 32 8.71 -12.95 -7.30
CA GLY A 32 9.72 -14.01 -7.31
C GLY A 32 10.97 -13.69 -6.47
N ARG A 33 11.16 -12.43 -6.06
CA ARG A 33 12.32 -11.96 -5.30
C ARG A 33 11.94 -11.55 -3.88
N ALA A 34 12.84 -11.80 -2.93
CA ALA A 34 12.73 -11.27 -1.58
C ALA A 34 13.00 -9.75 -1.59
N HIS A 35 12.23 -9.01 -0.80
CA HIS A 35 12.45 -7.58 -0.57
C HIS A 35 12.02 -7.24 0.87
N PRO A 36 12.73 -6.34 1.57
CA PRO A 36 12.37 -5.97 2.95
C PRO A 36 10.94 -5.47 3.10
N SER A 37 10.38 -4.80 2.07
CA SER A 37 9.01 -4.28 2.08
C SER A 37 7.92 -5.35 2.22
N LEU A 38 8.22 -6.62 1.90
CA LEU A 38 7.29 -7.73 2.08
C LEU A 38 6.88 -7.94 3.53
N PHE A 39 7.71 -7.49 4.45
CA PHE A 39 7.50 -7.64 5.90
C PHE A 39 6.85 -6.42 6.56
N ASN A 40 6.63 -5.32 5.83
CA ASN A 40 6.16 -4.05 6.39
C ASN A 40 4.79 -4.13 7.08
N LYS A 41 3.92 -5.04 6.64
CA LYS A 41 2.57 -5.21 7.19
C LYS A 41 2.46 -6.32 8.21
N ILE A 42 3.54 -7.02 8.49
CA ILE A 42 3.54 -8.10 9.48
C ILE A 42 3.55 -7.49 10.88
N MET A 43 2.52 -7.80 11.64
CA MET A 43 2.38 -7.41 13.04
C MET A 43 2.73 -8.58 13.93
N VAL A 44 3.52 -8.33 14.94
CA VAL A 44 4.02 -9.32 15.88
C VAL A 44 3.42 -9.07 17.26
N ASP A 45 2.94 -10.09 17.91
CA ASP A 45 2.57 -10.00 19.32
C ASP A 45 3.84 -9.93 20.18
N TYR A 46 4.20 -8.72 20.55
CA TYR A 46 5.36 -8.42 21.39
C TYR A 46 4.90 -8.11 22.82
N TYR A 47 5.01 -9.10 23.69
CA TYR A 47 4.56 -9.01 25.09
C TYR A 47 3.14 -8.45 25.26
N GLY A 48 2.21 -8.96 24.44
CA GLY A 48 0.79 -8.56 24.46
C GLY A 48 0.46 -7.29 23.68
N THR A 49 1.43 -6.66 23.02
CA THR A 49 1.22 -5.49 22.17
C THR A 49 1.59 -5.83 20.73
N TYR A 50 0.64 -5.66 19.81
CA TYR A 50 0.91 -5.82 18.39
C TYR A 50 1.83 -4.71 17.87
N THR A 51 3.02 -5.10 17.46
CA THR A 51 4.09 -4.20 17.02
C THR A 51 4.56 -4.61 15.63
N SER A 52 4.86 -3.63 14.78
CA SER A 52 5.39 -3.90 13.43
C SER A 52 6.72 -4.66 13.50
N LEU A 53 6.86 -5.67 12.65
CA LEU A 53 8.11 -6.45 12.54
C LEU A 53 9.33 -5.57 12.30
N SER A 54 9.20 -4.53 11.49
CA SER A 54 10.29 -3.59 11.19
C SER A 54 10.81 -2.81 12.41
N GLN A 55 10.02 -2.70 13.46
CA GLN A 55 10.42 -2.09 14.73
C GLN A 55 11.12 -3.08 15.69
N LEU A 56 10.96 -4.37 15.45
CA LEU A 56 11.46 -5.44 16.34
C LEU A 56 12.71 -6.14 15.81
N ALA A 57 13.03 -5.96 14.53
CA ALA A 57 14.12 -6.67 13.88
C ALA A 57 14.72 -5.87 12.72
N SER A 58 15.98 -6.13 12.42
CA SER A 58 16.58 -5.71 11.15
C SER A 58 16.29 -6.77 10.07
N ILE A 59 16.02 -6.32 8.85
CA ILE A 59 15.69 -7.18 7.72
C ILE A 59 16.73 -6.96 6.63
N GLN A 60 17.41 -8.03 6.24
CA GLN A 60 18.40 -8.03 5.17
C GLN A 60 18.01 -9.05 4.10
N VAL A 61 18.33 -8.77 2.85
CA VAL A 61 18.13 -9.66 1.70
C VAL A 61 19.48 -9.93 1.05
N PRO A 62 20.26 -10.90 1.59
CA PRO A 62 21.58 -11.22 1.06
C PRO A 62 21.53 -11.91 -0.30
N GLU A 63 20.44 -12.59 -0.63
CA GLU A 63 20.21 -13.30 -1.87
C GLU A 63 18.82 -13.01 -2.43
N ALA A 64 18.64 -13.20 -3.74
CA ALA A 64 17.41 -12.84 -4.43
C ALA A 64 16.13 -13.48 -3.85
N ARG A 65 16.25 -14.64 -3.21
CA ARG A 65 15.11 -15.39 -2.63
C ARG A 65 15.29 -15.77 -1.17
N MET A 66 16.12 -15.03 -0.45
CA MET A 66 16.33 -15.24 0.98
C MET A 66 16.35 -13.93 1.73
N ALA A 67 15.61 -13.87 2.82
CA ALA A 67 15.66 -12.79 3.79
C ALA A 67 16.24 -13.29 5.12
N LEU A 68 17.05 -12.45 5.77
CA LEU A 68 17.55 -12.65 7.12
C LEU A 68 16.90 -11.62 8.04
N ILE A 69 16.25 -12.10 9.08
CA ILE A 69 15.58 -11.27 10.08
C ILE A 69 16.32 -11.45 11.40
N SER A 70 16.93 -10.37 11.86
CA SER A 70 17.70 -10.34 13.10
C SER A 70 16.91 -9.59 14.17
N PRO A 71 16.26 -10.28 15.11
CA PRO A 71 15.53 -9.64 16.20
C PRO A 71 16.45 -8.81 17.08
N PHE A 72 16.03 -7.62 17.48
CA PHE A 72 16.75 -6.80 18.46
C PHE A 72 16.64 -7.38 19.86
N ASP A 73 15.52 -8.03 20.16
CA ASP A 73 15.27 -8.79 21.37
C ASP A 73 15.15 -10.29 21.05
N LYS A 74 16.07 -11.09 21.56
CA LYS A 74 16.02 -12.54 21.35
C LYS A 74 14.76 -13.21 21.94
N GLY A 75 14.15 -12.61 22.96
CA GLY A 75 12.88 -13.06 23.51
C GLY A 75 11.70 -12.93 22.55
N ALA A 76 11.79 -12.10 21.54
CA ALA A 76 10.78 -11.92 20.50
C ALA A 76 10.90 -12.93 19.34
N MET A 77 11.98 -13.73 19.29
CA MET A 77 12.27 -14.64 18.17
C MET A 77 11.09 -15.54 17.80
N ALA A 78 10.50 -16.22 18.78
CA ALA A 78 9.40 -17.15 18.58
C ALA A 78 8.13 -16.44 18.07
N SER A 79 7.83 -15.27 18.60
CA SER A 79 6.68 -14.45 18.19
C SER A 79 6.84 -13.91 16.77
N ILE A 80 8.04 -13.50 16.40
CA ILE A 80 8.38 -13.03 15.05
C ILE A 80 8.28 -14.19 14.06
N GLU A 81 8.85 -15.34 14.38
CA GLU A 81 8.78 -16.53 13.54
C GLU A 81 7.33 -16.98 13.30
N LYS A 82 6.52 -17.00 14.37
CA LYS A 82 5.08 -17.30 14.28
C LYS A 82 4.35 -16.33 13.38
N ALA A 83 4.56 -15.01 13.54
CA ALA A 83 3.93 -13.98 12.74
C ALA A 83 4.28 -14.10 11.24
N ILE A 84 5.51 -14.45 10.91
CA ILE A 84 5.94 -14.67 9.52
C ILE A 84 5.27 -15.93 8.95
N ARG A 85 5.20 -17.01 9.72
CA ARG A 85 4.58 -18.27 9.29
C ARG A 85 3.08 -18.12 9.03
N GLU A 86 2.40 -17.33 9.84
CA GLU A 86 0.96 -17.05 9.73
C GLU A 86 0.63 -15.96 8.71
N SER A 87 1.65 -15.28 8.15
CA SER A 87 1.45 -14.23 7.15
C SER A 87 1.05 -14.79 5.79
N ASP A 88 0.54 -13.90 4.93
CA ASP A 88 0.15 -14.22 3.54
C ASP A 88 1.33 -14.48 2.60
N LEU A 89 2.57 -14.41 3.09
CA LEU A 89 3.77 -14.63 2.29
C LEU A 89 3.93 -16.08 1.83
N GLY A 90 3.32 -17.04 2.51
CA GLY A 90 3.41 -18.45 2.15
C GLY A 90 4.83 -19.01 2.29
N VAL A 91 5.54 -18.63 3.32
CA VAL A 91 6.93 -19.02 3.60
C VAL A 91 7.04 -19.74 4.93
N ASN A 92 8.04 -20.61 5.05
CA ASN A 92 8.39 -21.27 6.30
C ASN A 92 9.68 -20.67 6.85
N PRO A 93 9.60 -19.83 7.91
CA PRO A 93 10.79 -19.31 8.56
C PRO A 93 11.49 -20.40 9.37
N GLY A 94 12.81 -20.38 9.38
CA GLY A 94 13.64 -21.19 10.25
C GLY A 94 14.59 -20.31 11.05
N ASN A 95 14.89 -20.64 12.30
CA ASN A 95 15.85 -19.89 13.10
C ASN A 95 17.04 -20.77 13.52
N ASP A 96 18.17 -20.13 13.71
CA ASP A 96 19.41 -20.74 14.26
C ASP A 96 19.73 -20.27 15.68
N GLY A 97 18.76 -19.66 16.36
CA GLY A 97 18.90 -19.07 17.69
C GLY A 97 19.39 -17.62 17.70
N SER A 98 19.83 -17.08 16.57
CA SER A 98 20.31 -15.68 16.42
C SER A 98 19.55 -14.92 15.36
N VAL A 99 19.28 -15.54 14.22
CA VAL A 99 18.58 -14.95 13.09
C VAL A 99 17.50 -15.88 12.57
N ILE A 100 16.47 -15.31 11.97
CA ILE A 100 15.43 -16.03 11.27
C ILE A 100 15.74 -15.97 9.77
N ARG A 101 15.82 -17.14 9.14
CA ARG A 101 16.00 -17.29 7.69
C ARG A 101 14.65 -17.52 7.04
N VAL A 102 14.35 -16.75 6.02
CA VAL A 102 13.11 -16.87 5.24
C VAL A 102 13.50 -17.12 3.79
N ASN A 103 13.25 -18.32 3.32
CA ASN A 103 13.44 -18.69 1.92
C ASN A 103 12.13 -18.48 1.15
N PHE A 104 12.22 -17.79 0.00
CA PHE A 104 11.10 -17.56 -0.89
C PHE A 104 11.19 -18.58 -2.05
N PRO A 105 10.38 -19.65 -2.05
CA PRO A 105 10.35 -20.57 -3.16
C PRO A 105 9.87 -19.87 -4.44
N GLN A 106 10.29 -20.33 -5.59
CA GLN A 106 9.86 -19.78 -6.87
C GLN A 106 8.34 -19.88 -7.01
N LEU A 107 7.71 -18.79 -7.48
CA LEU A 107 6.27 -18.78 -7.72
C LEU A 107 5.90 -19.68 -8.90
N THR A 108 4.86 -20.48 -8.73
CA THR A 108 4.22 -21.19 -9.84
C THR A 108 3.45 -20.21 -10.71
N GLU A 109 3.17 -20.57 -11.96
CA GLU A 109 2.35 -19.76 -12.87
C GLU A 109 0.95 -19.49 -12.29
N GLU A 110 0.36 -20.48 -11.64
CA GLU A 110 -0.95 -20.34 -10.97
C GLU A 110 -0.92 -19.31 -9.86
N ARG A 111 0.10 -19.35 -8.99
CA ARG A 111 0.26 -18.37 -7.90
C ARG A 111 0.53 -16.96 -8.42
N ARG A 112 1.27 -16.82 -9.51
CA ARG A 112 1.45 -15.50 -10.16
C ARG A 112 0.12 -14.93 -10.64
N LYS A 113 -0.71 -15.75 -11.30
CA LYS A 113 -2.05 -15.34 -11.75
C LYS A 113 -2.95 -14.94 -10.59
N GLU A 114 -2.89 -15.66 -9.47
CA GLU A 114 -3.64 -15.30 -8.25
C GLU A 114 -3.18 -13.96 -7.70
N PHE A 115 -1.88 -13.72 -7.58
CA PHE A 115 -1.35 -12.43 -7.11
C PHE A 115 -1.71 -11.27 -8.04
N ILE A 116 -1.71 -11.48 -9.36
CA ILE A 116 -2.15 -10.47 -10.32
C ILE A 116 -3.62 -10.10 -10.07
N LYS A 117 -4.49 -11.07 -9.81
CA LYS A 117 -5.89 -10.79 -9.45
C LYS A 117 -6.00 -9.96 -8.16
N VAL A 118 -5.21 -10.31 -7.16
CA VAL A 118 -5.18 -9.57 -5.89
C VAL A 118 -4.72 -8.13 -6.10
N VAL A 119 -3.66 -7.90 -6.87
CA VAL A 119 -3.17 -6.54 -7.16
C VAL A 119 -4.23 -5.73 -7.93
N LYS A 120 -4.87 -6.33 -8.93
CA LYS A 120 -5.96 -5.68 -9.69
C LYS A 120 -7.14 -5.28 -8.79
N SER A 121 -7.54 -6.16 -7.87
CA SER A 121 -8.59 -5.86 -6.90
C SER A 121 -8.21 -4.69 -6.00
N LYS A 122 -6.99 -4.69 -5.46
CA LYS A 122 -6.48 -3.58 -4.63
C LYS A 122 -6.38 -2.26 -5.41
N ALA A 123 -5.99 -2.30 -6.68
CA ALA A 123 -5.97 -1.13 -7.55
C ALA A 123 -7.38 -0.56 -7.75
N GLU A 124 -8.38 -1.41 -7.97
CA GLU A 124 -9.77 -0.97 -8.12
C GLU A 124 -10.32 -0.36 -6.82
N ASP A 125 -10.03 -0.95 -5.65
CA ASP A 125 -10.39 -0.38 -4.36
C ASP A 125 -9.79 1.02 -4.16
N SER A 126 -8.54 1.22 -4.58
CA SER A 126 -7.88 2.53 -4.56
C SER A 126 -8.57 3.53 -5.48
N LYS A 127 -9.01 3.12 -6.68
CA LYS A 127 -9.75 3.97 -7.61
C LYS A 127 -11.14 4.32 -7.07
N ILE A 128 -11.80 3.40 -6.37
CA ILE A 128 -13.07 3.68 -5.68
C ILE A 128 -12.84 4.76 -4.62
N SER A 129 -11.78 4.67 -3.84
CA SER A 129 -11.40 5.72 -2.87
C SER A 129 -11.19 7.07 -3.54
N MET A 130 -10.51 7.12 -4.70
CA MET A 130 -10.36 8.35 -5.49
C MET A 130 -11.70 8.96 -5.91
N ARG A 131 -12.62 8.13 -6.40
CA ARG A 131 -13.97 8.58 -6.80
C ARG A 131 -14.75 9.15 -5.60
N ASN A 132 -14.63 8.53 -4.43
CA ASN A 132 -15.28 9.00 -3.21
C ASN A 132 -14.70 10.35 -2.75
N ILE A 133 -13.38 10.51 -2.78
CA ILE A 133 -12.71 11.78 -2.44
C ILE A 133 -13.16 12.89 -3.42
N ARG A 134 -13.18 12.59 -4.72
CA ARG A 134 -13.66 13.52 -5.75
C ARG A 134 -15.09 13.94 -5.49
N ARG A 135 -15.99 12.99 -5.22
CA ARG A 135 -17.40 13.28 -4.96
C ARG A 135 -17.58 14.18 -3.75
N ALA A 136 -16.91 13.87 -2.64
CA ALA A 136 -16.98 14.69 -1.43
C ALA A 136 -16.47 16.13 -1.66
N ALA A 137 -15.38 16.30 -2.41
CA ALA A 137 -14.87 17.62 -2.76
C ALA A 137 -15.83 18.40 -3.67
N LYS A 138 -16.44 17.73 -4.66
CA LYS A 138 -17.45 18.32 -5.54
C LYS A 138 -18.66 18.79 -4.74
N GLU A 139 -19.23 17.95 -3.88
CA GLU A 139 -20.36 18.29 -3.02
C GLU A 139 -20.05 19.49 -2.10
N ALA A 140 -18.83 19.58 -1.58
CA ALA A 140 -18.39 20.72 -0.79
C ALA A 140 -18.37 22.03 -1.60
N MET A 141 -17.87 22.02 -2.84
CA MET A 141 -17.84 23.17 -3.73
C MET A 141 -19.24 23.58 -4.20
N GLU A 142 -20.11 22.61 -4.53
CA GLU A 142 -21.50 22.87 -4.88
C GLU A 142 -22.28 23.52 -3.72
N LYS A 143 -21.97 23.13 -2.48
CA LYS A 143 -22.54 23.77 -1.29
C LYS A 143 -22.09 25.21 -1.17
N MET A 144 -20.82 25.53 -1.39
CA MET A 144 -20.33 26.92 -1.38
C MET A 144 -21.04 27.78 -2.42
N GLU A 145 -21.36 27.25 -3.58
CA GLU A 145 -22.15 27.99 -4.60
C GLU A 145 -23.59 28.23 -4.15
N LYS A 146 -24.24 27.22 -3.58
CA LYS A 146 -25.60 27.34 -3.05
C LYS A 146 -25.72 28.35 -1.90
N ASP A 147 -24.68 28.39 -1.04
CA ASP A 147 -24.62 29.32 0.08
C ASP A 147 -24.23 30.75 -0.36
N GLY A 148 -23.86 30.92 -1.65
CA GLY A 148 -23.51 32.22 -2.24
C GLY A 148 -22.07 32.66 -1.95
N ASP A 149 -21.24 31.77 -1.42
CA ASP A 149 -19.82 32.04 -1.13
C ASP A 149 -18.97 32.15 -2.40
N ILE A 150 -19.39 31.49 -3.47
CA ILE A 150 -18.71 31.48 -4.78
C ILE A 150 -19.71 31.61 -5.93
N GLY A 151 -19.22 32.07 -7.08
CA GLY A 151 -20.01 32.12 -8.32
C GLY A 151 -20.01 30.79 -9.09
N LYS A 152 -20.96 30.68 -10.05
CA LYS A 152 -21.07 29.50 -10.93
C LYS A 152 -19.81 29.27 -11.77
N ASP A 153 -19.17 30.35 -12.21
CA ASP A 153 -17.92 30.25 -13.02
C ASP A 153 -16.75 29.75 -12.16
N ASP A 154 -16.72 30.11 -10.89
CA ASP A 154 -15.72 29.61 -9.94
C ASP A 154 -15.94 28.13 -9.64
N LEU A 155 -17.19 27.70 -9.45
CA LEU A 155 -17.54 26.29 -9.30
C LEU A 155 -17.09 25.48 -10.53
N ALA A 156 -17.42 25.93 -11.74
CA ALA A 156 -17.05 25.25 -12.98
C ALA A 156 -15.52 25.10 -13.15
N ARG A 157 -14.76 26.15 -12.77
CA ARG A 157 -13.28 26.08 -12.78
C ARG A 157 -12.78 25.10 -11.73
N GLY A 158 -13.34 25.11 -10.55
CA GLY A 158 -13.00 24.18 -9.46
C GLY A 158 -13.27 22.73 -9.82
N GLU A 159 -14.42 22.45 -10.41
CA GLU A 159 -14.75 21.09 -10.89
C GLU A 159 -13.76 20.59 -11.96
N LYS A 160 -13.40 21.44 -12.90
CA LYS A 160 -12.42 21.10 -13.95
C LYS A 160 -11.04 20.80 -13.37
N GLU A 161 -10.59 21.58 -12.40
CA GLU A 161 -9.31 21.33 -11.73
C GLU A 161 -9.38 20.06 -10.87
N LEU A 162 -10.49 19.80 -10.18
CA LEU A 162 -10.71 18.57 -9.43
C LEU A 162 -10.67 17.32 -10.33
N GLU A 163 -11.23 17.40 -11.53
CA GLU A 163 -11.17 16.30 -12.49
C GLU A 163 -9.73 16.03 -12.95
N LYS A 164 -8.96 17.07 -13.20
CA LYS A 164 -7.54 16.96 -13.56
C LYS A 164 -6.74 16.30 -12.44
N ILE A 165 -6.87 16.78 -11.22
CA ILE A 165 -6.20 16.21 -10.02
C ILE A 165 -6.57 14.73 -9.87
N THR A 166 -7.85 14.38 -10.02
CA THR A 166 -8.33 13.00 -9.92
C THR A 166 -7.71 12.12 -11.00
N ALA A 167 -7.70 12.57 -12.25
CA ALA A 167 -7.13 11.83 -13.38
C ALA A 167 -5.62 11.57 -13.20
N GLU A 168 -4.87 12.55 -12.70
CA GLU A 168 -3.45 12.40 -12.41
C GLU A 168 -3.18 11.35 -11.33
N HIS A 169 -4.01 11.30 -10.28
CA HIS A 169 -3.85 10.33 -9.21
C HIS A 169 -4.31 8.93 -9.62
N VAL A 170 -5.37 8.81 -10.40
CA VAL A 170 -5.79 7.52 -10.99
C VAL A 170 -4.69 6.97 -11.91
N ALA A 171 -4.06 7.82 -12.71
CA ALA A 171 -2.94 7.42 -13.56
C ALA A 171 -1.75 6.88 -12.74
N LYS A 172 -1.45 7.46 -11.57
CA LYS A 172 -0.43 6.94 -10.66
C LYS A 172 -0.76 5.53 -10.16
N ILE A 173 -2.02 5.27 -9.82
CA ILE A 173 -2.48 3.92 -9.43
C ILE A 173 -2.30 2.93 -10.59
N ASP A 174 -2.68 3.32 -11.80
CA ASP A 174 -2.54 2.46 -12.99
C ASP A 174 -1.06 2.15 -13.30
N GLU A 175 -0.18 3.12 -13.11
CA GLU A 175 1.27 2.94 -13.27
C GLU A 175 1.83 1.97 -12.24
N LEU A 176 1.46 2.11 -10.97
CA LEU A 176 1.83 1.19 -9.89
C LEU A 176 1.34 -0.24 -10.18
N LEU A 177 0.10 -0.38 -10.65
CA LEU A 177 -0.47 -1.68 -11.03
C LEU A 177 0.33 -2.33 -12.16
N LYS A 178 0.58 -1.59 -13.24
CA LYS A 178 1.35 -2.09 -14.39
C LYS A 178 2.75 -2.52 -13.99
N HIS A 179 3.43 -1.72 -13.18
CA HIS A 179 4.76 -2.05 -12.68
C HIS A 179 4.75 -3.35 -11.88
N LYS A 180 3.77 -3.52 -10.99
CA LYS A 180 3.64 -4.73 -10.18
C LYS A 180 3.28 -5.96 -10.99
N GLU A 181 2.45 -5.82 -12.02
CA GLU A 181 2.13 -6.93 -12.95
C GLU A 181 3.39 -7.39 -13.69
N VAL A 182 4.23 -6.47 -14.13
CA VAL A 182 5.52 -6.81 -14.78
C VAL A 182 6.43 -7.57 -13.80
N GLU A 183 6.60 -7.08 -12.57
CA GLU A 183 7.39 -7.76 -11.54
C GLU A 183 6.90 -9.19 -11.26
N LEU A 184 5.58 -9.40 -11.26
CA LEU A 184 4.97 -10.72 -11.03
C LEU A 184 5.16 -11.68 -12.20
N LEU A 185 5.35 -11.16 -13.41
CA LEU A 185 5.59 -11.97 -14.62
C LEU A 185 7.08 -12.27 -14.87
N GLU A 186 7.99 -11.53 -14.23
CA GLU A 186 9.42 -11.82 -14.31
C GLU A 186 9.74 -13.16 -13.62
N VAL A 187 10.55 -13.98 -14.32
CA VAL A 187 10.94 -15.34 -13.87
C VAL A 187 12.28 -15.33 -13.15
#